data_4fd207c21c07d833392ae341ba62a4c9
#
_entry.id   4fd207c21c07d833392ae341ba62a4c9
#
_cell.length_a   1.000
_cell.length_b   1.000
_cell.length_c   1.000
_cell.angle_alpha   90.00
_cell.angle_beta   90.00
_cell.angle_gamma   90.00
#
_symmetry.space_group_name_H-M   'P 1'
#
loop_
_entity.id
_entity.type
_entity.pdbx_description
1 polymer ?
#
loop_
_entity_poly.entity_id
_entity_poly.type
_entity_poly.pdbx_seq_one_letter_code
_entity_poly.pdbx_strand_id
1 'polypeptide(L)'
;MLYLWYAHQNRKEVILIAITSASLPTKRRILAVCVKLFLEKGYKQTTMAEINEKAGVSYSQFQNIFRAKDGVLTELVEFMFEKQFAMARGAADAKLPPVYVYAIETAIQITLTELNENLREIYIEAYTHK
;
A
#
# COMPACT_ATOMS: atom_id res chain seq x y z
N MET A 1 -4.59 6.71 -0.66
CA MET A 1 -5.78 6.12 -1.26
C MET A 1 -6.03 6.53 -2.69
N LEU A 2 -5.92 7.81 -3.07
CA LEU A 2 -5.86 8.21 -4.48
C LEU A 2 -4.77 7.44 -5.25
N TYR A 3 -3.66 7.14 -4.62
CA TYR A 3 -2.60 6.32 -5.22
C TYR A 3 -3.07 4.87 -5.46
N LEU A 4 -3.80 4.28 -4.52
CA LEU A 4 -4.39 2.95 -4.68
C LEU A 4 -5.55 2.96 -5.69
N TRP A 5 -6.34 4.03 -5.70
CA TRP A 5 -7.37 4.25 -6.71
C TRP A 5 -6.74 4.48 -8.10
N TYR A 6 -5.71 5.29 -8.19
CA TYR A 6 -4.93 5.51 -9.41
C TYR A 6 -4.25 4.22 -9.88
N ALA A 7 -3.67 3.45 -8.95
CA ALA A 7 -3.10 2.14 -9.23
C ALA A 7 -4.15 1.12 -9.68
N HIS A 8 -5.39 1.22 -9.19
CA HIS A 8 -6.50 0.38 -9.64
C HIS A 8 -6.97 0.76 -11.06
N GLN A 9 -7.01 2.04 -11.38
CA GLN A 9 -7.36 2.56 -12.71
C GLN A 9 -6.26 2.29 -13.76
N ASN A 10 -4.98 2.42 -13.37
CA ASN A 10 -3.81 2.31 -14.24
C ASN A 10 -2.93 1.09 -13.90
N ARG A 11 -3.55 -0.04 -13.63
CA ARG A 11 -2.87 -1.29 -13.22
C ARG A 11 -1.61 -1.64 -14.02
N LYS A 12 -1.63 -1.40 -15.34
CA LYS A 12 -0.50 -1.74 -16.22
C LYS A 12 0.65 -0.76 -16.12
N GLU A 13 0.38 0.53 -15.96
CA GLU A 13 1.43 1.56 -15.92
C GLU A 13 2.16 1.60 -14.58
N VAL A 14 1.44 1.53 -13.47
CA VAL A 14 2.05 1.52 -12.12
C VAL A 14 2.88 0.24 -11.93
N ILE A 15 2.41 -0.88 -12.44
CA ILE A 15 3.12 -2.16 -12.42
C ILE A 15 4.36 -2.09 -13.32
N LEU A 16 4.26 -1.51 -14.51
CA LEU A 16 5.37 -1.37 -15.44
C LEU A 16 6.46 -0.45 -14.88
N ILE A 17 6.10 0.67 -14.27
CA ILE A 17 7.03 1.59 -13.60
C ILE A 17 7.70 0.92 -12.40
N ALA A 18 6.97 0.14 -11.61
CA ALA A 18 7.52 -0.57 -10.47
C ALA A 18 8.46 -1.74 -10.86
N ILE A 19 8.18 -2.42 -11.98
CA ILE A 19 8.94 -3.60 -12.42
C ILE A 19 10.11 -3.22 -13.34
N THR A 20 9.98 -2.17 -14.17
CA THR A 20 11.00 -1.80 -15.16
C THR A 20 12.10 -0.91 -14.62
N SER A 21 11.93 -0.28 -13.47
CA SER A 21 13.01 0.55 -12.94
C SER A 21 13.92 -0.25 -12.00
N ALA A 22 14.89 -0.95 -12.59
CA ALA A 22 16.04 -1.49 -11.85
C ALA A 22 16.81 -0.42 -11.05
N SER A 23 16.50 0.86 -11.25
CA SER A 23 17.05 2.03 -10.56
C SER A 23 16.32 2.42 -9.28
N LEU A 24 15.13 1.85 -8.97
CA LEU A 24 14.46 2.14 -7.72
C LEU A 24 15.21 1.53 -6.53
N PRO A 25 15.34 2.27 -5.40
CA PRO A 25 15.87 1.71 -4.17
C PRO A 25 15.17 0.39 -3.82
N THR A 26 15.94 -0.59 -3.37
CA THR A 26 15.46 -1.96 -3.07
C THR A 26 14.20 -1.96 -2.20
N LYS A 27 14.14 -1.09 -1.19
CA LYS A 27 12.97 -0.93 -0.33
C LYS A 27 11.69 -0.61 -1.13
N ARG A 28 11.76 0.36 -2.04
CA ARG A 28 10.61 0.75 -2.88
C ARG A 28 10.17 -0.35 -3.83
N ARG A 29 11.13 -1.10 -4.36
CA ARG A 29 10.85 -2.25 -5.23
C ARG A 29 10.08 -3.33 -4.50
N ILE A 30 10.49 -3.67 -3.29
CA ILE A 30 9.80 -4.63 -2.42
C ILE A 30 8.38 -4.13 -2.10
N LEU A 31 8.23 -2.87 -1.68
CA LEU A 31 6.93 -2.29 -1.36
C LEU A 31 5.97 -2.32 -2.56
N ALA A 32 6.44 -1.97 -3.75
CA ALA A 32 5.63 -1.98 -4.96
C ALA A 32 5.15 -3.40 -5.32
N VAL A 33 6.02 -4.40 -5.20
CA VAL A 33 5.68 -5.81 -5.41
C VAL A 33 4.65 -6.28 -4.37
N CYS A 34 4.85 -5.93 -3.11
CA CYS A 34 3.92 -6.29 -2.04
C CYS A 34 2.53 -5.68 -2.24
N VAL A 35 2.44 -4.39 -2.56
CA VAL A 35 1.15 -3.74 -2.87
C VAL A 35 0.41 -4.49 -3.97
N LYS A 36 1.12 -4.81 -5.05
CA LYS A 36 0.53 -5.57 -6.16
C LYS A 36 0.00 -6.93 -5.71
N LEU A 37 0.85 -7.72 -5.06
CA LEU A 37 0.48 -9.08 -4.63
C LEU A 37 -0.64 -9.08 -3.60
N PHE A 38 -0.59 -8.16 -2.64
CA PHE A 38 -1.62 -8.08 -1.61
C PHE A 38 -2.98 -7.68 -2.19
N LEU A 39 -3.02 -6.80 -3.18
CA LEU A 39 -4.27 -6.40 -3.84
C LEU A 39 -4.80 -7.46 -4.81
N GLU A 40 -3.93 -8.22 -5.46
CA GLU A 40 -4.33 -9.25 -6.43
C GLU A 40 -4.81 -10.54 -5.78
N LYS A 41 -4.14 -10.99 -4.75
CA LYS A 41 -4.39 -12.32 -4.14
C LYS A 41 -4.60 -12.32 -2.63
N GLY A 42 -4.45 -11.18 -1.97
CA GLY A 42 -4.57 -11.03 -0.53
C GLY A 42 -3.24 -11.13 0.21
N TYR A 43 -3.19 -10.53 1.39
CA TYR A 43 -2.02 -10.52 2.26
C TYR A 43 -1.63 -11.93 2.72
N LYS A 44 -2.61 -12.69 3.23
CA LYS A 44 -2.38 -14.05 3.76
C LYS A 44 -1.91 -15.03 2.70
N GLN A 45 -2.42 -14.87 1.49
CA GLN A 45 -2.07 -15.73 0.35
C GLN A 45 -0.72 -15.40 -0.29
N THR A 46 -0.14 -14.25 0.02
CA THR A 46 1.16 -13.82 -0.51
C THR A 46 2.30 -14.40 0.32
N THR A 47 3.20 -15.11 -0.32
CA THR A 47 4.36 -15.74 0.33
C THR A 47 5.61 -14.87 0.21
N MET A 48 6.54 -15.05 1.17
CA MET A 48 7.86 -14.41 1.14
C MET A 48 8.66 -14.79 -0.12
N ALA A 49 8.53 -16.04 -0.56
CA ALA A 49 9.22 -16.52 -1.75
C ALA A 49 8.77 -15.75 -3.01
N GLU A 50 7.46 -15.55 -3.17
CA GLU A 50 6.92 -14.76 -4.29
C GLU A 50 7.36 -13.30 -4.26
N ILE A 51 7.36 -12.70 -3.07
CA ILE A 51 7.82 -11.32 -2.90
C ILE A 51 9.28 -11.20 -3.34
N ASN A 52 10.13 -12.08 -2.84
CA ASN A 52 11.57 -12.06 -3.12
C ASN A 52 11.85 -12.31 -4.60
N GLU A 53 11.19 -13.29 -5.20
CA GLU A 53 11.30 -13.60 -6.63
C GLU A 53 10.90 -12.41 -7.50
N LYS A 54 9.73 -11.83 -7.27
CA LYS A 54 9.21 -10.72 -8.07
C LYS A 54 9.95 -9.41 -7.83
N ALA A 55 10.46 -9.18 -6.63
CA ALA A 55 11.27 -8.00 -6.32
C ALA A 55 12.75 -8.16 -6.75
N GLY A 56 13.18 -9.37 -7.11
CA GLY A 56 14.57 -9.65 -7.47
C GLY A 56 15.52 -9.44 -6.29
N VAL A 57 15.12 -9.88 -5.09
CA VAL A 57 15.91 -9.75 -3.86
C VAL A 57 16.11 -11.11 -3.20
N SER A 58 17.23 -11.27 -2.50
CA SER A 58 17.47 -12.43 -1.65
C SER A 58 16.64 -12.33 -0.34
N TYR A 59 16.46 -13.46 0.31
CA TYR A 59 15.81 -13.52 1.62
C TYR A 59 16.55 -12.63 2.65
N SER A 60 17.89 -12.67 2.64
CA SER A 60 18.72 -11.82 3.52
C SER A 60 18.53 -10.34 3.26
N GLN A 61 18.46 -9.93 1.99
CA GLN A 61 18.20 -8.53 1.64
C GLN A 61 16.84 -8.07 2.13
N PHE A 62 15.81 -8.91 1.97
CA PHE A 62 14.48 -8.62 2.49
C PHE A 62 14.49 -8.47 4.01
N GLN A 63 15.08 -9.44 4.73
CA GLN A 63 15.14 -9.42 6.20
C GLN A 63 15.90 -8.22 6.75
N ASN A 64 16.94 -7.77 6.07
CA ASN A 64 17.68 -6.57 6.48
C ASN A 64 16.83 -5.30 6.43
N ILE A 65 15.82 -5.26 5.56
CA ILE A 65 14.98 -4.08 5.35
C ILE A 65 13.70 -4.15 6.20
N PHE A 66 12.99 -5.28 6.15
CA PHE A 66 11.65 -5.42 6.73
C PHE A 66 11.52 -6.48 7.84
N ARG A 67 12.54 -7.29 8.05
CA ARG A 67 12.56 -8.46 8.93
C ARG A 67 11.58 -9.56 8.54
N ALA A 68 10.30 -9.21 8.35
CA ALA A 68 9.24 -10.15 7.99
C ALA A 68 8.17 -9.45 7.13
N LYS A 69 7.21 -10.21 6.63
CA LYS A 69 6.06 -9.71 5.87
C LYS A 69 5.24 -8.66 6.65
N ASP A 70 5.12 -8.84 7.96
CA ASP A 70 4.43 -7.88 8.84
C ASP A 70 5.11 -6.50 8.90
N GLY A 71 6.43 -6.47 8.77
CA GLY A 71 7.18 -5.22 8.67
C GLY A 71 6.83 -4.41 7.42
N VAL A 72 6.59 -5.10 6.31
CA VAL A 72 6.08 -4.47 5.08
C VAL A 72 4.68 -3.89 5.32
N LEU A 73 3.82 -4.65 5.98
CA LEU A 73 2.46 -4.23 6.28
C LEU A 73 2.45 -2.95 7.12
N THR A 74 3.27 -2.90 8.17
CA THR A 74 3.42 -1.71 9.03
C THR A 74 3.83 -0.48 8.21
N GLU A 75 4.85 -0.62 7.38
CA GLU A 75 5.34 0.47 6.52
C GLU A 75 4.28 0.96 5.53
N LEU A 76 3.54 0.02 4.92
CA LEU A 76 2.45 0.37 3.99
C LEU A 76 1.34 1.14 4.69
N VAL A 77 0.95 0.70 5.88
CA VAL A 77 -0.12 1.36 6.64
C VAL A 77 0.30 2.75 7.11
N GLU A 78 1.50 2.90 7.62
CA GLU A 78 2.05 4.22 7.97
C GLU A 78 2.05 5.16 6.76
N PHE A 79 2.55 4.69 5.62
CA PHE A 79 2.53 5.46 4.37
C PHE A 79 1.11 5.82 3.95
N MET A 80 0.17 4.89 4.01
CA MET A 80 -1.22 5.12 3.65
C MET A 80 -1.85 6.19 4.55
N PHE A 81 -1.70 6.09 5.86
CA PHE A 81 -2.26 7.08 6.78
C PHE A 81 -1.67 8.47 6.59
N GLU A 82 -0.36 8.60 6.53
CA GLU A 82 0.30 9.90 6.37
C GLU A 82 -0.08 10.58 5.04
N LYS A 83 -0.06 9.81 3.96
CA LYS A 83 -0.29 10.37 2.63
C LYS A 83 -1.76 10.59 2.31
N GLN A 84 -2.64 9.74 2.79
CA GLN A 84 -4.08 9.88 2.57
C GLN A 84 -4.63 11.19 3.12
N PHE A 85 -4.29 11.51 4.37
CA PHE A 85 -4.74 12.76 4.98
C PHE A 85 -4.19 13.98 4.24
N ALA A 86 -2.91 13.95 3.88
CA ALA A 86 -2.29 15.03 3.11
C ALA A 86 -2.94 15.20 1.73
N MET A 87 -3.29 14.09 1.06
CA MET A 87 -3.97 14.14 -0.23
C MET A 87 -5.41 14.64 -0.12
N ALA A 88 -6.15 14.16 0.87
CA ALA A 88 -7.51 14.64 1.13
C ALA A 88 -7.51 16.13 1.46
N ARG A 89 -6.53 16.58 2.24
CA ARG A 89 -6.34 18.00 2.57
C ARG A 89 -6.02 18.84 1.34
N GLY A 90 -5.17 18.33 0.45
CA GLY A 90 -4.81 19.02 -0.80
C GLY A 90 -5.95 19.10 -1.82
N ALA A 91 -6.87 18.13 -1.81
CA ALA A 91 -8.03 18.10 -2.69
C ALA A 91 -9.23 18.86 -2.15
N ALA A 92 -9.30 19.08 -0.85
CA ALA A 92 -10.40 19.81 -0.20
C ALA A 92 -10.24 21.32 -0.36
N ASP A 93 -11.38 22.05 -0.32
CA ASP A 93 -11.37 23.51 -0.24
C ASP A 93 -10.53 23.95 0.98
N ALA A 94 -9.62 24.91 0.78
CA ALA A 94 -8.75 25.44 1.82
C ALA A 94 -9.52 26.02 3.02
N LYS A 95 -10.78 26.37 2.83
CA LYS A 95 -11.68 26.89 3.88
C LYS A 95 -12.35 25.78 4.70
N LEU A 96 -12.25 24.53 4.26
CA LEU A 96 -12.90 23.43 4.93
C LEU A 96 -12.20 23.13 6.27
N PRO A 97 -12.93 23.11 7.40
CA PRO A 97 -12.32 22.76 8.68
C PRO A 97 -11.70 21.34 8.68
N PRO A 98 -10.60 21.10 9.42
CA PRO A 98 -9.91 19.81 9.42
C PRO A 98 -10.79 18.60 9.76
N VAL A 99 -11.82 18.78 10.58
CA VAL A 99 -12.74 17.70 10.96
C VAL A 99 -13.53 17.17 9.75
N TYR A 100 -13.89 18.04 8.81
CA TYR A 100 -14.58 17.61 7.58
C TYR A 100 -13.61 16.89 6.63
N VAL A 101 -12.36 17.33 6.54
CA VAL A 101 -11.33 16.64 5.76
C VAL A 101 -11.11 15.23 6.30
N TYR A 102 -11.03 15.08 7.62
CA TYR A 102 -10.93 13.79 8.28
C TYR A 102 -12.16 12.90 8.02
N ALA A 103 -13.36 13.45 8.09
CA ALA A 103 -14.59 12.72 7.82
C ALA A 103 -14.65 12.23 6.36
N ILE A 104 -14.27 13.08 5.41
CA ILE A 104 -14.20 12.72 3.97
C ILE A 104 -13.17 11.61 3.76
N GLU A 105 -12.00 11.73 4.32
CA GLU A 105 -10.94 10.74 4.20
C GLU A 105 -11.37 9.38 4.79
N THR A 106 -11.98 9.39 5.96
CA THR A 106 -12.53 8.18 6.60
C THR A 106 -13.63 7.54 5.75
N ALA A 107 -14.53 8.36 5.19
CA ALA A 107 -15.58 7.86 4.30
C ALA A 107 -15.01 7.21 3.04
N ILE A 108 -13.96 7.79 2.46
CA ILE A 108 -13.26 7.19 1.31
C ILE A 108 -12.61 5.86 1.70
N GLN A 109 -11.94 5.79 2.83
CA GLN A 109 -11.34 4.55 3.35
C GLN A 109 -12.37 3.43 3.49
N ILE A 110 -13.47 3.71 4.18
CA ILE A 110 -14.55 2.74 4.40
C ILE A 110 -15.11 2.27 3.06
N THR A 111 -15.41 3.19 2.16
CA THR A 111 -15.94 2.85 0.84
C THR A 111 -15.00 1.94 0.06
N LEU A 112 -13.70 2.24 0.04
CA LEU A 112 -12.73 1.43 -0.69
C LEU A 112 -12.52 0.05 -0.07
N THR A 113 -12.58 -0.08 1.25
CA THR A 113 -12.51 -1.38 1.93
C THR A 113 -13.75 -2.22 1.71
N GLU A 114 -14.92 -1.60 1.52
CA GLU A 114 -16.14 -2.31 1.12
C GLU A 114 -16.09 -2.80 -0.34
N LEU A 115 -15.46 -2.03 -1.22
CA LEU A 115 -15.36 -2.37 -2.64
C LEU A 115 -14.23 -3.37 -2.96
N ASN A 116 -13.27 -3.54 -2.07
CA ASN A 116 -12.11 -4.41 -2.29
C ASN A 116 -11.78 -5.24 -1.05
N GLU A 117 -12.09 -6.52 -1.12
CA GLU A 117 -11.88 -7.48 -0.02
C GLU A 117 -10.39 -7.61 0.36
N ASN A 118 -9.48 -7.63 -0.61
CA ASN A 118 -8.06 -7.74 -0.34
C ASN A 118 -7.51 -6.47 0.34
N LEU A 119 -8.02 -5.29 -0.01
CA LEU A 119 -7.70 -4.06 0.69
C LEU A 119 -8.22 -4.06 2.12
N ARG A 120 -9.44 -4.54 2.34
CA ARG A 120 -10.01 -4.72 3.68
C ARG A 120 -9.15 -5.66 4.54
N GLU A 121 -8.68 -6.76 3.97
CA GLU A 121 -7.76 -7.69 4.65
C GLU A 121 -6.48 -6.98 5.11
N ILE A 122 -5.88 -6.14 4.29
CA ILE A 122 -4.69 -5.36 4.64
C ILE A 122 -4.95 -4.48 5.87
N TYR A 123 -6.07 -3.78 5.91
CA TYR A 123 -6.43 -2.94 7.05
C TYR A 123 -6.66 -3.76 8.33
N ILE A 124 -7.39 -4.88 8.23
CA ILE A 124 -7.66 -5.76 9.37
C ILE A 124 -6.35 -6.29 9.94
N GLU A 125 -5.48 -6.83 9.10
CA GLU A 125 -4.18 -7.35 9.54
C GLU A 125 -3.32 -6.26 10.20
N ALA A 126 -3.28 -5.08 9.63
CA ALA A 126 -2.52 -3.96 10.19
C ALA A 126 -3.00 -3.54 11.58
N TYR A 127 -4.30 -3.57 11.82
CA TYR A 127 -4.86 -3.22 13.14
C TYR A 127 -4.75 -4.34 14.17
N THR A 128 -4.60 -5.59 13.75
CA THR A 128 -4.54 -6.74 14.65
C THR A 128 -3.11 -7.08 15.09
N HIS A 129 -2.10 -6.62 14.37
CA HIS A 129 -0.68 -6.87 14.67
C HIS A 129 0.00 -5.80 15.54
N LYS A 130 -0.78 -4.98 16.25
CA LYS A 130 -0.23 -4.01 17.21
C LYS A 130 0.01 -4.60 18.58
#